data_19be98e7dc54d9b658318eec577c63d0
#
_entry.id   19be98e7dc54d9b658318eec577c63d0
#
_cell.length_a   1.000
_cell.length_b   1.000
_cell.length_c   1.000
_cell.angle_alpha   90.00
_cell.angle_beta   90.00
_cell.angle_gamma   90.00
#
_symmetry.space_group_name_H-M   'P 1'
#
loop_
_entity.id
_entity.type
_entity.pdbx_description
1 polymer ?
#
loop_
_entity_poly.entity_id
_entity_poly.type
_entity_poly.pdbx_seq_one_letter_code
_entity_poly.pdbx_strand_id
1 'polypeptide(L)'
;MESLKLSDVDPIWNKIYNTIANLNSLLACIDDKQNVFGGDDYAVFKGEALGLRAFLHFDLLRLFGEAGAVNPDHECIPYVGKLTSEVHPLLTVKQCSECILADLKEARKLLEADPMYTDATPSSFVCSAVTGNSSYRTRYGIRDWHNRRFHFNYYAAVATMARVYLWMGNKEEALACAKEVIAVQETVFPWVNSTLVQSANIENTDKYGCKDPTFCTEQIFALNITDLHDRMDGYMLEGEYAFQGQYGNLLAINTADAFEPATQALDPRYAYLKKAYSMYGNEFMLSTKYYKRESESPWAADRLPLMRASEMYYIAAECESDWQEGVKHLETVRSHRGLSSAPLRCGSKDDMQNEIEKEYRKEFIAEGQLFYYFK
;
A
#
# COMPACT_ATOMS: atom_id res chain seq x y z
N MET A 1 11.05 23.87 7.08
CA MET A 1 11.41 22.64 6.34
C MET A 1 12.86 22.33 6.70
N GLU A 2 13.09 21.32 7.55
CA GLU A 2 14.44 20.79 7.69
C GLU A 2 14.88 20.21 6.35
N SER A 3 16.03 20.58 5.86
CA SER A 3 16.62 20.01 4.66
C SER A 3 16.90 18.53 4.93
N LEU A 4 16.31 17.63 4.15
CA LEU A 4 16.69 16.22 4.11
C LEU A 4 18.21 16.13 3.99
N LYS A 5 18.86 15.48 4.95
CA LYS A 5 20.31 15.29 4.89
C LYS A 5 20.60 14.14 3.93
N LEU A 6 21.64 14.27 3.12
CA LEU A 6 22.13 13.18 2.24
C LEU A 6 22.32 11.87 3.02
N SER A 7 22.73 11.95 4.29
CA SER A 7 22.83 10.79 5.18
C SER A 7 21.54 9.98 5.37
N ASP A 8 20.39 10.58 5.11
CA ASP A 8 19.08 9.92 5.30
C ASP A 8 18.57 9.34 3.97
N VAL A 9 18.99 9.91 2.86
CA VAL A 9 18.55 9.55 1.50
C VAL A 9 19.43 8.45 0.90
N ASP A 10 20.75 8.53 1.05
CA ASP A 10 21.70 7.54 0.52
C ASP A 10 21.42 6.09 0.96
N PRO A 11 21.05 5.81 2.23
CA PRO A 11 20.70 4.46 2.64
C PRO A 11 19.48 3.91 1.91
N ILE A 12 18.48 4.73 1.58
CA ILE A 12 17.28 4.31 0.86
C ILE A 12 17.67 3.89 -0.56
N TRP A 13 18.38 4.75 -1.27
CA TRP A 13 18.91 4.46 -2.60
C TRP A 13 19.71 3.17 -2.64
N ASN A 14 20.73 3.08 -1.80
CA ASN A 14 21.64 1.94 -1.76
C ASN A 14 20.95 0.63 -1.42
N LYS A 15 20.03 0.62 -0.45
CA LYS A 15 19.30 -0.58 -0.05
C LYS A 15 18.34 -1.06 -1.14
N ILE A 16 17.66 -0.16 -1.81
CA ILE A 16 16.75 -0.52 -2.91
C ILE A 16 17.55 -1.12 -4.07
N TYR A 17 18.65 -0.47 -4.53
CA TYR A 17 19.47 -1.03 -5.59
C TYR A 17 20.18 -2.34 -5.20
N ASN A 18 20.56 -2.51 -3.94
CA ASN A 18 21.08 -3.79 -3.48
C ASN A 18 20.01 -4.90 -3.56
N THR A 19 18.78 -4.61 -3.24
CA THR A 19 17.66 -5.55 -3.41
C THR A 19 17.42 -5.86 -4.89
N ILE A 20 17.45 -4.86 -5.76
CA ILE A 20 17.38 -5.04 -7.22
C ILE A 20 18.52 -5.93 -7.74
N ALA A 21 19.74 -5.75 -7.24
CA ALA A 21 20.86 -6.60 -7.61
C ALA A 21 20.65 -8.07 -7.20
N ASN A 22 20.07 -8.33 -6.03
CA ASN A 22 19.70 -9.68 -5.61
C ASN A 22 18.61 -10.28 -6.50
N LEU A 23 17.60 -9.51 -6.88
CA LEU A 23 16.58 -9.97 -7.84
C LEU A 23 17.18 -10.27 -9.21
N ASN A 24 18.10 -9.44 -9.69
CA ASN A 24 18.81 -9.67 -10.95
C ASN A 24 19.69 -10.92 -10.89
N SER A 25 20.29 -11.22 -9.73
CA SER A 25 21.05 -12.47 -9.53
C SER A 25 20.15 -13.70 -9.64
N LEU A 26 18.95 -13.66 -9.04
CA LEU A 26 17.96 -14.71 -9.19
C LEU A 26 17.53 -14.85 -10.66
N LEU A 27 17.15 -13.76 -11.31
CA LEU A 27 16.67 -13.75 -12.69
C LEU A 27 17.73 -14.22 -13.70
N ALA A 28 19.03 -14.01 -13.42
CA ALA A 28 20.11 -14.50 -14.25
C ALA A 28 20.26 -16.03 -14.26
N CYS A 29 19.75 -16.71 -13.22
CA CYS A 29 19.95 -18.15 -13.05
C CYS A 29 18.66 -18.97 -13.17
N ILE A 30 17.48 -18.36 -13.00
CA ILE A 30 16.21 -19.07 -12.83
C ILE A 30 15.81 -19.85 -14.09
N ASP A 31 16.12 -19.32 -15.28
CA ASP A 31 15.76 -19.93 -16.56
C ASP A 31 16.53 -21.25 -16.80
N ASP A 32 17.78 -21.31 -16.38
CA ASP A 32 18.62 -22.53 -16.46
C ASP A 32 18.23 -23.59 -15.42
N LYS A 33 17.36 -23.23 -14.47
CA LYS A 33 16.95 -24.06 -13.34
C LYS A 33 15.49 -24.49 -13.38
N GLN A 34 14.80 -24.30 -14.51
CA GLN A 34 13.36 -24.62 -14.63
C GLN A 34 12.99 -26.03 -14.17
N ASN A 35 13.85 -27.00 -14.44
CA ASN A 35 13.65 -28.41 -14.07
C ASN A 35 13.69 -28.70 -12.57
N VAL A 36 14.12 -27.73 -11.75
CA VAL A 36 14.14 -27.87 -10.27
C VAL A 36 12.78 -27.49 -9.69
N PHE A 37 11.98 -26.73 -10.42
CA PHE A 37 10.68 -26.26 -9.97
C PHE A 37 9.57 -27.26 -10.30
N GLY A 38 8.60 -27.41 -9.39
CA GLY A 38 7.43 -28.24 -9.60
C GLY A 38 6.24 -27.43 -10.11
N GLY A 39 5.49 -27.97 -11.06
CA GLY A 39 4.28 -27.32 -11.56
C GLY A 39 4.51 -25.90 -12.05
N ASP A 40 3.77 -24.95 -11.52
CA ASP A 40 3.81 -23.53 -11.93
C ASP A 40 4.80 -22.68 -11.10
N ASP A 41 5.55 -23.29 -10.18
CA ASP A 41 6.42 -22.56 -9.24
C ASP A 41 7.45 -21.69 -9.97
N TYR A 42 8.03 -22.19 -11.08
CA TYR A 42 8.94 -21.39 -11.90
C TYR A 42 8.30 -20.08 -12.37
N ALA A 43 7.09 -20.16 -12.91
CA ALA A 43 6.38 -18.97 -13.42
C ALA A 43 6.07 -17.99 -12.27
N VAL A 44 5.63 -18.51 -11.13
CA VAL A 44 5.32 -17.69 -9.95
C VAL A 44 6.58 -17.00 -9.41
N PHE A 45 7.69 -17.73 -9.21
CA PHE A 45 8.93 -17.12 -8.69
C PHE A 45 9.54 -16.11 -9.65
N LYS A 46 9.57 -16.41 -10.95
CA LYS A 46 10.08 -15.50 -11.97
C LYS A 46 9.22 -14.26 -12.07
N GLY A 47 7.89 -14.44 -12.10
CA GLY A 47 6.93 -13.34 -12.15
C GLY A 47 7.02 -12.43 -10.92
N GLU A 48 7.14 -13.02 -9.72
CA GLU A 48 7.33 -12.26 -8.49
C GLU A 48 8.65 -11.46 -8.51
N ALA A 49 9.76 -12.07 -8.95
CA ALA A 49 11.05 -11.39 -9.03
C ALA A 49 11.05 -10.21 -10.02
N LEU A 50 10.44 -10.38 -11.20
CA LEU A 50 10.29 -9.32 -12.20
C LEU A 50 9.40 -8.20 -11.66
N GLY A 51 8.27 -8.56 -11.06
CA GLY A 51 7.33 -7.61 -10.48
C GLY A 51 7.94 -6.80 -9.33
N LEU A 52 8.67 -7.45 -8.42
CA LEU A 52 9.39 -6.76 -7.35
C LEU A 52 10.49 -5.84 -7.89
N ARG A 53 11.22 -6.25 -8.92
CA ARG A 53 12.22 -5.39 -9.58
C ARG A 53 11.56 -4.12 -10.14
N ALA A 54 10.46 -4.28 -10.82
CA ALA A 54 9.69 -3.16 -11.37
C ALA A 54 9.13 -2.25 -10.26
N PHE A 55 8.55 -2.84 -9.21
CA PHE A 55 8.02 -2.10 -8.07
C PHE A 55 9.10 -1.25 -7.39
N LEU A 56 10.28 -1.81 -7.14
CA LEU A 56 11.40 -1.11 -6.51
C LEU A 56 11.96 0.01 -7.40
N HIS A 57 12.06 -0.19 -8.72
CA HIS A 57 12.43 0.88 -9.64
C HIS A 57 11.36 1.97 -9.69
N PHE A 58 10.09 1.61 -9.60
CA PHE A 58 9.01 2.60 -9.54
C PHE A 58 9.06 3.42 -8.24
N ASP A 59 9.38 2.81 -7.11
CA ASP A 59 9.59 3.55 -5.86
C ASP A 59 10.77 4.52 -5.97
N LEU A 60 11.90 4.09 -6.57
CA LEU A 60 13.02 5.00 -6.87
C LEU A 60 12.61 6.13 -7.80
N LEU A 61 11.86 5.82 -8.87
CA LEU A 61 11.36 6.81 -9.80
C LEU A 61 10.47 7.84 -9.10
N ARG A 62 9.54 7.40 -8.24
CA ARG A 62 8.68 8.29 -7.46
C ARG A 62 9.44 9.11 -6.43
N LEU A 63 10.49 8.56 -5.84
CA LEU A 63 11.31 9.28 -4.84
C LEU A 63 12.19 10.33 -5.49
N PHE A 64 12.89 10.00 -6.58
CA PHE A 64 13.99 10.79 -7.14
C PHE A 64 13.67 11.44 -8.51
N GLY A 65 12.67 10.97 -9.23
CA GLY A 65 12.20 11.55 -10.48
C GLY A 65 11.07 12.57 -10.30
N GLU A 66 10.61 13.12 -11.39
CA GLU A 66 9.41 13.97 -11.48
C GLU A 66 8.19 13.15 -11.93
N ALA A 67 6.97 13.68 -11.77
CA ALA A 67 5.79 13.04 -12.32
C ALA A 67 5.86 13.02 -13.85
N GLY A 68 5.66 11.85 -14.45
CA GLY A 68 5.78 11.67 -15.89
C GLY A 68 4.72 12.43 -16.69
N ALA A 69 3.58 12.71 -16.07
CA ALA A 69 2.56 13.57 -16.66
C ALA A 69 3.00 15.04 -16.79
N VAL A 70 3.99 15.47 -15.98
CA VAL A 70 4.49 16.84 -15.95
C VAL A 70 5.77 16.99 -16.77
N ASN A 71 6.73 16.10 -16.59
CA ASN A 71 8.04 16.19 -17.23
C ASN A 71 8.59 14.80 -17.61
N PRO A 72 8.10 14.22 -18.73
CA PRO A 72 8.48 12.88 -19.16
C PRO A 72 9.95 12.75 -19.59
N ASP A 73 10.58 13.84 -20.01
CA ASP A 73 11.93 13.86 -20.56
C ASP A 73 13.01 14.18 -19.50
N HIS A 74 12.62 14.39 -18.26
CA HIS A 74 13.56 14.61 -17.15
C HIS A 74 14.38 13.34 -16.87
N GLU A 75 15.71 13.46 -16.91
CA GLU A 75 16.62 12.38 -16.52
C GLU A 75 16.56 12.17 -15.01
N CYS A 76 16.37 10.92 -14.56
CA CYS A 76 16.08 10.64 -13.15
C CYS A 76 16.92 9.52 -12.55
N ILE A 77 16.67 8.28 -12.91
CA ILE A 77 17.30 7.10 -12.31
C ILE A 77 17.79 6.13 -13.39
N PRO A 78 18.81 5.32 -13.12
CA PRO A 78 19.15 4.19 -13.99
C PRO A 78 18.16 3.04 -13.80
N TYR A 79 17.75 2.37 -14.88
CA TYR A 79 17.04 1.11 -14.81
C TYR A 79 18.04 -0.06 -14.91
N VAL A 80 18.17 -0.83 -13.82
CA VAL A 80 19.14 -1.93 -13.72
C VAL A 80 18.44 -3.27 -13.94
N GLY A 81 18.37 -3.71 -15.19
CA GLY A 81 17.66 -4.93 -15.61
C GLY A 81 18.49 -6.21 -15.58
N LYS A 82 19.79 -6.14 -15.29
CA LYS A 82 20.69 -7.30 -15.23
C LYS A 82 21.76 -7.13 -14.16
N LEU A 83 22.31 -8.24 -13.69
CA LEU A 83 23.45 -8.23 -12.77
C LEU A 83 24.71 -7.83 -13.55
N THR A 84 25.31 -6.70 -13.23
CA THR A 84 26.52 -6.19 -13.88
C THR A 84 27.25 -5.21 -12.94
N SER A 85 28.55 -5.07 -13.16
CA SER A 85 29.40 -4.05 -12.53
C SER A 85 29.53 -2.78 -13.38
N GLU A 86 28.90 -2.73 -14.54
CA GLU A 86 28.93 -1.55 -15.41
C GLU A 86 28.07 -0.41 -14.85
N VAL A 87 28.49 0.81 -15.10
CA VAL A 87 27.70 2.00 -14.77
C VAL A 87 26.52 2.10 -15.74
N HIS A 88 25.33 2.18 -15.21
CA HIS A 88 24.12 2.41 -16.00
C HIS A 88 23.88 3.92 -16.19
N PRO A 89 23.49 4.36 -17.39
CA PRO A 89 23.11 5.75 -17.61
C PRO A 89 21.80 6.07 -16.88
N LEU A 90 21.62 7.34 -16.54
CA LEU A 90 20.30 7.84 -16.15
C LEU A 90 19.36 7.71 -17.34
N LEU A 91 18.13 7.29 -17.07
CA LEU A 91 17.05 7.27 -18.03
C LEU A 91 16.10 8.44 -17.78
N THR A 92 15.37 8.85 -18.80
CA THR A 92 14.27 9.79 -18.62
C THR A 92 13.11 9.12 -17.87
N VAL A 93 12.26 9.91 -17.23
CA VAL A 93 11.06 9.42 -16.54
C VAL A 93 10.24 8.52 -17.47
N LYS A 94 10.06 8.92 -18.73
CA LYS A 94 9.35 8.11 -19.74
C LYS A 94 10.04 6.78 -20.00
N GLN A 95 11.33 6.79 -20.31
CA GLN A 95 12.10 5.57 -20.59
C GLN A 95 12.10 4.62 -19.38
N CYS A 96 12.29 5.16 -18.19
CA CYS A 96 12.25 4.38 -16.95
C CYS A 96 10.86 3.73 -16.74
N SER A 97 9.79 4.50 -16.93
CA SER A 97 8.41 4.00 -16.83
C SER A 97 8.11 2.90 -17.85
N GLU A 98 8.62 3.03 -19.09
CA GLU A 98 8.49 2.02 -20.14
C GLU A 98 9.20 0.71 -19.75
N CYS A 99 10.42 0.79 -19.18
CA CYS A 99 11.13 -0.38 -18.66
C CYS A 99 10.38 -1.05 -17.49
N ILE A 100 9.86 -0.25 -16.55
CA ILE A 100 9.04 -0.73 -15.44
C ILE A 100 7.79 -1.45 -15.97
N LEU A 101 7.08 -0.87 -16.92
CA LEU A 101 5.89 -1.49 -17.51
C LEU A 101 6.21 -2.77 -18.29
N ALA A 102 7.37 -2.85 -18.93
CA ALA A 102 7.79 -4.07 -19.62
C ALA A 102 7.96 -5.24 -18.62
N ASP A 103 8.66 -5.00 -17.52
CA ASP A 103 8.79 -6.00 -16.44
C ASP A 103 7.43 -6.36 -15.82
N LEU A 104 6.57 -5.37 -15.56
CA LEU A 104 5.24 -5.63 -14.97
C LEU A 104 4.33 -6.44 -15.90
N LYS A 105 4.36 -6.19 -17.20
CA LYS A 105 3.59 -6.96 -18.18
C LYS A 105 4.04 -8.41 -18.26
N GLU A 106 5.35 -8.65 -18.24
CA GLU A 106 5.90 -10.01 -18.21
C GLU A 106 5.60 -10.68 -16.86
N ALA A 107 5.76 -9.96 -15.75
CA ALA A 107 5.40 -10.44 -14.41
C ALA A 107 3.92 -10.84 -14.34
N ARG A 108 3.01 -9.97 -14.80
CA ARG A 108 1.57 -10.23 -14.85
C ARG A 108 1.27 -11.52 -15.63
N LYS A 109 1.86 -11.69 -16.80
CA LYS A 109 1.68 -12.89 -17.64
C LYS A 109 2.15 -14.17 -16.93
N LEU A 110 3.31 -14.13 -16.30
CA LEU A 110 3.83 -15.28 -15.54
C LEU A 110 2.98 -15.57 -14.30
N LEU A 111 2.51 -14.53 -13.62
CA LEU A 111 1.66 -14.63 -12.42
C LEU A 111 0.20 -15.01 -12.74
N GLU A 112 -0.19 -15.23 -13.99
CA GLU A 112 -1.44 -15.94 -14.31
C GLU A 112 -1.44 -17.37 -13.72
N ALA A 113 -0.28 -17.93 -13.41
CA ALA A 113 -0.12 -19.18 -12.70
C ALA A 113 -0.24 -19.05 -11.16
N ASP A 114 -0.31 -17.81 -10.62
CA ASP A 114 -0.39 -17.57 -9.19
C ASP A 114 -1.71 -18.09 -8.61
N PRO A 115 -1.71 -18.81 -7.49
CA PRO A 115 -2.93 -19.22 -6.79
C PRO A 115 -3.90 -18.08 -6.48
N MET A 116 -3.40 -16.87 -6.27
CA MET A 116 -4.25 -15.69 -6.07
C MET A 116 -5.13 -15.38 -7.28
N TYR A 117 -4.69 -15.75 -8.48
CA TYR A 117 -5.42 -15.55 -9.72
C TYR A 117 -6.22 -16.78 -10.14
N THR A 118 -5.65 -17.99 -9.95
CA THR A 118 -6.26 -19.24 -10.44
C THR A 118 -7.30 -19.83 -9.50
N ASP A 119 -7.17 -19.58 -8.19
CA ASP A 119 -8.08 -20.11 -7.18
C ASP A 119 -9.18 -19.08 -6.85
N ALA A 120 -10.41 -19.38 -7.24
CA ALA A 120 -11.59 -18.62 -6.80
C ALA A 120 -11.87 -18.93 -5.31
N THR A 121 -10.98 -18.49 -4.42
CA THR A 121 -11.12 -18.74 -2.99
C THR A 121 -12.26 -17.92 -2.42
N PRO A 122 -13.24 -18.52 -1.74
CA PRO A 122 -14.36 -17.80 -1.17
C PRO A 122 -13.91 -16.74 -0.16
N SER A 123 -14.60 -15.60 -0.13
CA SER A 123 -14.37 -14.52 0.84
C SER A 123 -14.41 -15.01 2.30
N SER A 124 -15.22 -16.05 2.59
CA SER A 124 -15.25 -16.73 3.89
C SER A 124 -13.90 -17.33 4.31
N PHE A 125 -13.09 -17.77 3.34
CA PHE A 125 -11.75 -18.28 3.61
C PHE A 125 -10.81 -17.15 4.09
N VAL A 126 -10.88 -16.03 3.45
CA VAL A 126 -10.09 -14.84 3.82
C VAL A 126 -10.48 -14.33 5.21
N CYS A 127 -11.78 -14.32 5.53
CA CYS A 127 -12.27 -13.96 6.85
C CYS A 127 -11.83 -14.96 7.93
N SER A 128 -11.82 -16.26 7.61
CA SER A 128 -11.32 -17.31 8.52
C SER A 128 -9.82 -17.17 8.77
N ALA A 129 -9.06 -16.76 7.77
CA ALA A 129 -7.63 -16.46 7.91
C ALA A 129 -7.38 -15.33 8.92
N VAL A 130 -8.18 -14.28 8.86
CA VAL A 130 -8.11 -13.13 9.79
C VAL A 130 -8.47 -13.54 11.21
N THR A 131 -9.41 -14.46 11.39
CA THR A 131 -9.85 -14.94 12.70
C THR A 131 -8.97 -16.04 13.33
N GLY A 132 -7.89 -16.45 12.65
CA GLY A 132 -6.90 -17.39 13.20
C GLY A 132 -7.34 -18.86 13.20
N ASN A 133 -8.33 -19.25 12.40
CA ASN A 133 -8.76 -20.62 12.30
C ASN A 133 -7.70 -21.46 11.57
N SER A 134 -6.94 -22.26 12.34
CA SER A 134 -5.75 -22.98 11.90
C SER A 134 -5.98 -24.17 10.95
N SER A 135 -7.25 -24.52 10.66
CA SER A 135 -7.57 -25.70 9.85
C SER A 135 -7.16 -25.58 8.37
N TYR A 136 -6.82 -24.39 7.90
CA TYR A 136 -6.40 -24.15 6.53
C TYR A 136 -4.87 -24.08 6.34
N ARG A 137 -4.08 -24.10 7.42
CA ARG A 137 -2.62 -23.96 7.40
C ARG A 137 -1.86 -25.08 6.69
N THR A 138 -2.46 -26.21 6.44
CA THR A 138 -1.75 -27.44 6.07
C THR A 138 -1.90 -27.87 4.62
N ARG A 139 -2.65 -27.14 3.78
CA ARG A 139 -3.09 -27.73 2.51
C ARG A 139 -2.16 -27.51 1.31
N TYR A 140 -1.31 -26.47 1.25
CA TYR A 140 -0.70 -26.09 -0.01
C TYR A 140 0.80 -25.75 0.00
N GLY A 141 1.54 -25.83 1.08
CA GLY A 141 2.99 -25.56 1.11
C GLY A 141 3.33 -24.14 0.63
N ILE A 142 4.25 -24.01 -0.33
CA ILE A 142 4.62 -22.72 -0.96
C ILE A 142 3.43 -22.08 -1.69
N ARG A 143 2.48 -22.88 -2.11
CA ARG A 143 1.22 -22.48 -2.72
C ARG A 143 0.13 -22.18 -1.70
N ASP A 144 0.49 -22.01 -0.43
CA ASP A 144 -0.47 -21.61 0.58
C ASP A 144 -0.97 -20.20 0.26
N TRP A 145 -2.24 -20.12 -0.02
CA TRP A 145 -2.95 -18.89 -0.33
C TRP A 145 -2.75 -17.81 0.75
N HIS A 146 -2.65 -18.19 2.01
CA HIS A 146 -2.33 -17.30 3.11
C HIS A 146 -0.99 -16.60 2.94
N ASN A 147 0.02 -17.33 2.50
CA ASN A 147 1.34 -16.78 2.29
C ASN A 147 1.38 -15.93 1.02
N ARG A 148 0.80 -16.41 -0.08
CA ARG A 148 0.79 -15.69 -1.36
C ARG A 148 0.07 -14.34 -1.31
N ARG A 149 -0.93 -14.21 -0.46
CA ARG A 149 -1.77 -13.03 -0.38
C ARG A 149 -0.99 -11.73 -0.14
N PHE A 150 0.05 -11.77 0.68
CA PHE A 150 0.85 -10.60 1.01
C PHE A 150 2.11 -10.46 0.16
N HIS A 151 2.43 -11.46 -0.65
CA HIS A 151 3.53 -11.41 -1.60
C HIS A 151 3.19 -10.56 -2.83
N PHE A 152 4.19 -10.32 -3.67
CA PHE A 152 3.96 -9.67 -4.95
C PHE A 152 3.26 -10.66 -5.91
N ASN A 153 1.94 -10.68 -5.83
CA ASN A 153 1.04 -11.57 -6.58
C ASN A 153 0.60 -10.93 -7.90
N TYR A 154 -0.28 -11.64 -8.65
CA TYR A 154 -0.84 -11.15 -9.90
C TYR A 154 -1.47 -9.75 -9.77
N TYR A 155 -2.31 -9.56 -8.76
CA TYR A 155 -3.00 -8.28 -8.54
C TYR A 155 -2.07 -7.17 -8.05
N ALA A 156 -0.96 -7.52 -7.40
CA ALA A 156 0.09 -6.56 -7.08
C ALA A 156 0.77 -6.01 -8.35
N ALA A 157 0.98 -6.87 -9.35
CA ALA A 157 1.48 -6.43 -10.66
C ALA A 157 0.48 -5.48 -11.34
N VAL A 158 -0.80 -5.84 -11.40
CA VAL A 158 -1.87 -5.00 -11.99
C VAL A 158 -2.02 -3.67 -11.25
N ALA A 159 -2.05 -3.68 -9.91
CA ALA A 159 -2.15 -2.47 -9.11
C ALA A 159 -0.92 -1.55 -9.26
N THR A 160 0.28 -2.14 -9.40
CA THR A 160 1.49 -1.36 -9.70
C THR A 160 1.40 -0.74 -11.10
N MET A 161 0.89 -1.48 -12.09
CA MET A 161 0.64 -0.91 -13.44
C MET A 161 -0.33 0.27 -13.38
N ALA A 162 -1.41 0.17 -12.60
CA ALA A 162 -2.34 1.30 -12.40
C ALA A 162 -1.63 2.54 -11.88
N ARG A 163 -0.77 2.40 -10.86
CA ARG A 163 0.06 3.50 -10.33
C ARG A 163 1.02 4.09 -11.37
N VAL A 164 1.70 3.23 -12.14
CA VAL A 164 2.67 3.67 -13.17
C VAL A 164 1.96 4.42 -14.29
N TYR A 165 0.83 3.90 -14.78
CA TYR A 165 0.05 4.58 -15.81
C TYR A 165 -0.50 5.92 -15.32
N LEU A 166 -0.99 6.00 -14.08
CA LEU A 166 -1.42 7.25 -13.48
C LEU A 166 -0.25 8.26 -13.41
N TRP A 167 0.93 7.80 -12.95
CA TRP A 167 2.14 8.63 -12.90
C TRP A 167 2.56 9.18 -14.25
N MET A 168 2.34 8.41 -15.32
CA MET A 168 2.59 8.82 -16.71
C MET A 168 1.47 9.72 -17.28
N GLY A 169 0.36 9.91 -16.59
CA GLY A 169 -0.82 10.63 -17.09
C GLY A 169 -1.71 9.80 -18.05
N ASN A 170 -1.44 8.50 -18.20
CA ASN A 170 -2.27 7.60 -19.03
C ASN A 170 -3.47 7.10 -18.21
N LYS A 171 -4.49 7.94 -18.12
CA LYS A 171 -5.69 7.68 -17.30
C LYS A 171 -6.53 6.50 -17.78
N GLU A 172 -6.54 6.22 -19.07
CA GLU A 172 -7.29 5.10 -19.64
C GLU A 172 -6.76 3.76 -19.16
N GLU A 173 -5.45 3.53 -19.28
CA GLU A 173 -4.81 2.30 -18.84
C GLU A 173 -4.78 2.19 -17.30
N ALA A 174 -4.61 3.31 -16.61
CA ALA A 174 -4.70 3.33 -15.14
C ALA A 174 -6.08 2.89 -14.65
N LEU A 175 -7.14 3.39 -15.27
CA LEU A 175 -8.53 3.03 -14.97
C LEU A 175 -8.81 1.55 -15.27
N ALA A 176 -8.34 1.06 -16.42
CA ALA A 176 -8.50 -0.34 -16.80
C ALA A 176 -7.87 -1.28 -15.77
N CYS A 177 -6.62 -1.01 -15.36
CA CYS A 177 -5.93 -1.79 -14.34
C CYS A 177 -6.62 -1.69 -12.96
N ALA A 178 -7.05 -0.49 -12.56
CA ALA A 178 -7.76 -0.31 -11.30
C ALA A 178 -9.08 -1.10 -11.26
N LYS A 179 -9.88 -1.04 -12.34
CA LYS A 179 -11.14 -1.77 -12.47
C LYS A 179 -10.94 -3.28 -12.46
N GLU A 180 -9.85 -3.80 -12.97
CA GLU A 180 -9.52 -5.23 -12.93
C GLU A 180 -9.36 -5.72 -11.47
N VAL A 181 -8.68 -4.96 -10.62
CA VAL A 181 -8.55 -5.29 -9.19
C VAL A 181 -9.88 -5.11 -8.45
N ILE A 182 -10.62 -4.03 -8.74
CA ILE A 182 -11.94 -3.77 -8.15
C ILE A 182 -12.91 -4.91 -8.44
N ALA A 183 -12.86 -5.49 -9.64
CA ALA A 183 -13.78 -6.58 -10.05
C ALA A 183 -13.65 -7.84 -9.18
N VAL A 184 -12.53 -8.05 -8.51
CA VAL A 184 -12.29 -9.21 -7.65
C VAL A 184 -12.28 -8.88 -6.15
N GLN A 185 -12.56 -7.64 -5.80
CA GLN A 185 -12.45 -7.19 -4.41
C GLN A 185 -13.27 -8.03 -3.43
N GLU A 186 -14.52 -8.29 -3.72
CA GLU A 186 -15.42 -9.02 -2.83
C GLU A 186 -14.94 -10.46 -2.54
N THR A 187 -14.18 -11.05 -3.46
CA THR A 187 -13.72 -12.44 -3.36
C THR A 187 -12.28 -12.55 -2.92
N VAL A 188 -11.39 -11.70 -3.43
CA VAL A 188 -9.94 -11.81 -3.21
C VAL A 188 -9.46 -10.87 -2.12
N PHE A 189 -9.98 -9.64 -2.07
CA PHE A 189 -9.56 -8.60 -1.12
C PHE A 189 -10.77 -8.01 -0.38
N PRO A 190 -11.61 -8.83 0.29
CA PRO A 190 -12.86 -8.36 0.87
C PRO A 190 -12.62 -7.21 1.84
N TRP A 191 -13.59 -6.31 1.89
CA TRP A 191 -13.60 -5.21 2.83
C TRP A 191 -13.39 -5.71 4.26
N VAL A 192 -12.62 -4.95 5.02
CA VAL A 192 -12.41 -5.28 6.43
C VAL A 192 -13.74 -5.32 7.17
N ASN A 193 -13.90 -6.29 8.04
CA ASN A 193 -15.10 -6.37 8.87
C ASN A 193 -15.13 -5.19 9.84
N SER A 194 -16.21 -4.41 9.80
CA SER A 194 -16.40 -3.22 10.64
C SER A 194 -16.23 -3.50 12.13
N THR A 195 -16.57 -4.70 12.61
CA THR A 195 -16.38 -5.10 14.00
C THR A 195 -14.93 -5.25 14.44
N LEU A 196 -14.01 -5.46 13.47
CA LEU A 196 -12.57 -5.53 13.73
C LEU A 196 -11.91 -4.15 13.75
N VAL A 197 -12.60 -3.16 13.19
CA VAL A 197 -12.09 -1.81 12.98
C VAL A 197 -12.66 -0.82 13.97
N GLN A 198 -13.90 -1.03 14.41
CA GLN A 198 -14.55 -0.17 15.39
C GLN A 198 -13.94 -0.36 16.78
N SER A 199 -13.21 0.63 17.23
CA SER A 199 -12.82 0.75 18.64
C SER A 199 -13.86 1.60 19.36
N ALA A 200 -14.38 1.09 20.45
CA ALA A 200 -15.42 1.79 21.20
C ALA A 200 -14.91 3.04 21.95
N ASN A 201 -13.59 3.21 22.13
CA ASN A 201 -13.04 4.36 22.88
C ASN A 201 -11.56 4.58 22.61
N ILE A 202 -11.20 5.76 22.15
CA ILE A 202 -9.81 6.24 21.98
C ILE A 202 -9.08 6.31 23.33
N GLU A 203 -9.79 6.48 24.44
CA GLU A 203 -9.23 6.57 25.79
C GLU A 203 -8.90 5.21 26.41
N ASN A 204 -9.40 4.10 25.84
CA ASN A 204 -9.20 2.73 26.34
C ASN A 204 -8.54 1.83 25.28
N THR A 205 -7.59 2.37 24.53
CA THR A 205 -6.91 1.66 23.42
C THR A 205 -6.10 0.46 23.84
N ASP A 206 -5.83 0.29 25.13
CA ASP A 206 -4.86 -0.71 25.59
C ASP A 206 -5.44 -2.12 25.78
N LYS A 207 -6.77 -2.28 25.89
CA LYS A 207 -7.34 -3.62 26.14
C LYS A 207 -8.36 -4.15 25.16
N TYR A 208 -9.09 -3.29 24.43
CA TYR A 208 -10.20 -3.71 23.56
C TYR A 208 -10.24 -2.97 22.21
N GLY A 209 -9.14 -2.35 21.83
CA GLY A 209 -9.05 -1.53 20.62
C GLY A 209 -9.19 -2.34 19.34
N CYS A 210 -9.20 -1.63 18.23
CA CYS A 210 -9.23 -2.17 16.89
C CYS A 210 -8.25 -3.34 16.71
N LYS A 211 -8.76 -4.45 16.21
CA LYS A 211 -7.98 -5.68 15.98
C LYS A 211 -7.24 -5.67 14.64
N ASP A 212 -7.64 -4.82 13.71
CA ASP A 212 -7.06 -4.75 12.37
C ASP A 212 -6.97 -3.29 11.86
N PRO A 213 -6.00 -2.51 12.37
CA PRO A 213 -5.82 -1.12 11.98
C PRO A 213 -5.22 -0.96 10.59
N THR A 214 -4.69 -2.04 10.01
CA THR A 214 -4.04 -2.04 8.70
C THR A 214 -4.94 -2.52 7.57
N PHE A 215 -6.20 -2.89 7.90
CA PHE A 215 -7.16 -3.44 6.94
C PHE A 215 -6.58 -4.62 6.15
N CYS A 216 -6.09 -5.64 6.87
CA CYS A 216 -5.30 -6.73 6.29
C CYS A 216 -6.06 -7.51 5.21
N THR A 217 -7.40 -7.56 5.26
CA THR A 217 -8.21 -8.21 4.21
C THR A 217 -8.20 -7.46 2.88
N GLU A 218 -7.93 -6.17 2.90
CA GLU A 218 -7.87 -5.30 1.71
C GLU A 218 -6.46 -5.16 1.13
N GLN A 219 -5.44 -5.75 1.77
CA GLN A 219 -4.06 -5.62 1.33
C GLN A 219 -3.78 -6.46 0.08
N ILE A 220 -3.33 -5.81 -0.98
CA ILE A 220 -2.91 -6.44 -2.24
C ILE A 220 -1.46 -6.88 -2.16
N PHE A 221 -0.63 -6.07 -1.50
CA PHE A 221 0.79 -6.33 -1.26
C PHE A 221 1.21 -5.70 0.07
N ALA A 222 1.92 -6.45 0.89
CA ALA A 222 2.38 -6.00 2.19
C ALA A 222 3.73 -6.63 2.56
N LEU A 223 4.47 -5.96 3.43
CA LEU A 223 5.66 -6.53 4.06
C LEU A 223 5.29 -7.11 5.42
N ASN A 224 5.87 -8.26 5.74
CA ASN A 224 5.90 -8.77 7.10
C ASN A 224 7.23 -8.35 7.73
N ILE A 225 7.16 -7.49 8.71
CA ILE A 225 8.34 -6.94 9.38
C ILE A 225 8.31 -7.44 10.82
N THR A 226 9.16 -8.40 11.13
CA THR A 226 9.31 -8.89 12.50
C THR A 226 9.67 -7.72 13.42
N ASP A 227 9.00 -7.64 14.56
CA ASP A 227 9.17 -6.58 15.54
C ASP A 227 8.82 -5.17 15.00
N LEU A 228 7.81 -5.08 14.11
CA LEU A 228 7.38 -3.80 13.53
C LEU A 228 7.03 -2.78 14.62
N HIS A 229 6.34 -3.21 15.68
CA HIS A 229 5.98 -2.34 16.80
C HIS A 229 7.22 -1.71 17.44
N ASP A 230 8.23 -2.52 17.78
CA ASP A 230 9.46 -2.05 18.41
C ASP A 230 10.23 -1.07 17.50
N ARG A 231 10.17 -1.31 16.18
CA ARG A 231 10.81 -0.42 15.19
C ARG A 231 10.08 0.91 15.05
N MET A 232 8.76 0.90 15.24
CA MET A 232 7.91 2.09 15.09
C MET A 232 7.76 2.87 16.40
N ASP A 233 8.13 2.29 17.55
CA ASP A 233 7.98 2.91 18.88
C ASP A 233 8.60 4.31 18.97
N GLY A 234 9.77 4.51 18.38
CA GLY A 234 10.43 5.83 18.32
C GLY A 234 9.68 6.91 17.53
N TYR A 235 8.69 6.51 16.67
CA TYR A 235 7.90 7.40 15.83
C TYR A 235 6.46 7.54 16.29
N MET A 236 5.98 6.59 17.10
CA MET A 236 4.58 6.43 17.50
C MET A 236 4.48 6.25 19.00
N LEU A 237 4.85 7.09 19.81
CA LEU A 237 4.87 7.03 21.26
C LEU A 237 3.78 6.15 21.89
N GLU A 238 4.16 5.02 22.43
CA GLU A 238 3.38 4.26 23.40
C GLU A 238 3.73 4.73 24.84
N GLY A 239 2.71 5.14 25.60
CA GLY A 239 2.80 5.40 27.04
C GLY A 239 2.95 6.85 27.48
N GLU A 240 2.91 7.05 28.81
CA GLU A 240 2.97 8.37 29.49
C GLU A 240 4.29 9.14 29.29
N TYR A 241 5.35 8.47 28.86
CA TYR A 241 6.69 9.04 28.73
C TYR A 241 6.96 9.76 27.42
N ALA A 242 5.98 9.83 26.54
CA ALA A 242 5.99 10.58 25.29
C ALA A 242 6.41 12.04 25.43
N PHE A 243 6.34 12.60 26.62
CA PHE A 243 6.50 14.01 26.91
C PHE A 243 7.92 14.44 27.33
N GLN A 244 8.86 13.54 27.50
CA GLN A 244 10.18 13.92 28.07
C GLN A 244 11.23 14.34 27.04
N GLY A 245 10.83 14.88 25.90
CA GLY A 245 11.71 15.78 25.13
C GLY A 245 12.86 15.15 24.33
N GLN A 246 12.92 13.84 24.18
CA GLN A 246 13.97 13.17 23.38
C GLN A 246 13.55 12.78 21.95
N TYR A 247 12.31 13.03 21.54
CA TYR A 247 11.75 12.49 20.32
C TYR A 247 11.39 13.60 19.31
N GLY A 248 12.36 13.96 18.47
CA GLY A 248 12.19 14.99 17.44
C GLY A 248 11.42 14.56 16.19
N ASN A 249 10.94 13.30 16.10
CA ASN A 249 10.46 12.71 14.86
C ASN A 249 9.05 12.12 14.94
N LEU A 250 8.16 12.71 15.74
CA LEU A 250 6.77 12.24 15.83
C LEU A 250 6.02 12.46 14.54
N LEU A 251 5.30 11.42 14.07
CA LEU A 251 4.35 11.50 12.99
C LEU A 251 3.07 12.21 13.47
N ALA A 252 3.16 13.52 13.72
CA ALA A 252 2.02 14.35 14.01
C ALA A 252 1.16 14.56 12.77
N ILE A 253 -0.15 14.43 12.93
CA ILE A 253 -1.11 14.48 11.84
C ILE A 253 -2.03 15.69 12.05
N ASN A 254 -2.13 16.53 11.03
CA ASN A 254 -3.21 17.51 10.98
C ASN A 254 -4.49 16.85 10.45
N THR A 255 -5.47 16.69 11.33
CA THR A 255 -6.74 16.03 11.00
C THR A 255 -7.83 17.02 10.56
N ALA A 256 -7.63 18.30 10.80
CA ALA A 256 -8.68 19.32 10.59
C ALA A 256 -9.16 19.40 9.14
N ASP A 257 -8.26 19.15 8.19
CA ASP A 257 -8.56 19.24 6.75
C ASP A 257 -9.04 17.91 6.14
N ALA A 258 -8.91 16.80 6.87
CA ALA A 258 -9.25 15.47 6.36
C ALA A 258 -10.57 14.94 6.95
N PHE A 259 -10.79 15.10 8.26
CA PHE A 259 -11.94 14.56 8.94
C PHE A 259 -12.94 15.67 9.26
N GLU A 260 -14.12 15.60 8.65
CA GLU A 260 -15.22 16.53 8.91
C GLU A 260 -15.76 16.31 10.34
N PRO A 261 -15.89 17.36 11.18
CA PRO A 261 -16.36 17.21 12.56
C PRO A 261 -17.72 16.52 12.71
N ALA A 262 -18.58 16.65 11.71
CA ALA A 262 -19.94 16.05 11.74
C ALA A 262 -19.92 14.53 11.55
N THR A 263 -18.89 13.96 10.92
CA THR A 263 -18.82 12.55 10.51
C THR A 263 -17.60 11.80 11.07
N GLN A 264 -16.63 12.51 11.61
CA GLN A 264 -15.39 11.89 12.11
C GLN A 264 -15.61 10.76 13.14
N ALA A 265 -16.63 10.89 13.99
CA ALA A 265 -16.96 9.87 14.98
C ALA A 265 -17.53 8.59 14.38
N LEU A 266 -18.02 8.64 13.15
CA LEU A 266 -18.51 7.48 12.40
C LEU A 266 -17.42 6.79 11.61
N ASP A 267 -16.33 7.51 11.30
CA ASP A 267 -15.23 7.01 10.48
C ASP A 267 -14.25 6.21 11.36
N PRO A 268 -14.13 4.88 11.16
CA PRO A 268 -13.23 4.06 11.96
C PRO A 268 -11.76 4.44 11.82
N ARG A 269 -11.37 5.11 10.72
CA ARG A 269 -10.00 5.59 10.52
C ARG A 269 -9.62 6.68 11.52
N TYR A 270 -10.61 7.44 12.01
CA TYR A 270 -10.40 8.42 13.08
C TYR A 270 -10.11 7.74 14.44
N ALA A 271 -10.60 6.52 14.65
CA ALA A 271 -10.36 5.75 15.87
C ALA A 271 -8.89 5.32 16.07
N TYR A 272 -8.06 5.39 15.01
CA TYR A 272 -6.62 5.13 15.11
C TYR A 272 -5.79 6.36 15.45
N LEU A 273 -6.44 7.46 15.75
CA LEU A 273 -5.78 8.71 16.07
C LEU A 273 -5.88 8.97 17.59
N LYS A 274 -4.76 9.26 18.22
CA LYS A 274 -4.68 9.61 19.63
C LYS A 274 -4.30 11.08 19.79
N LYS A 275 -5.05 11.79 20.61
CA LYS A 275 -4.65 13.15 21.03
C LYS A 275 -3.39 13.10 21.87
N ALA A 276 -2.47 13.97 21.55
CA ALA A 276 -1.27 14.22 22.32
C ALA A 276 -1.04 15.73 22.46
N TYR A 277 -0.23 16.11 23.43
CA TYR A 277 0.06 17.52 23.70
C TYR A 277 1.58 17.73 23.71
N SER A 278 2.03 18.79 23.06
CA SER A 278 3.42 19.21 23.18
C SER A 278 3.74 19.69 24.61
N MET A 279 5.02 19.81 24.93
CA MET A 279 5.45 20.41 26.20
C MET A 279 4.96 21.87 26.39
N TYR A 280 4.53 22.51 25.32
CA TYR A 280 3.96 23.86 25.34
C TYR A 280 2.42 23.85 25.33
N GLY A 281 1.78 22.67 25.47
CA GLY A 281 0.34 22.53 25.53
C GLY A 281 -0.37 22.55 24.17
N ASN A 282 0.37 22.55 23.04
CA ASN A 282 -0.26 22.47 21.72
C ASN A 282 -0.79 21.07 21.47
N GLU A 283 -2.05 20.95 21.10
CA GLU A 283 -2.70 19.70 20.74
C GLU A 283 -2.26 19.24 19.35
N PHE A 284 -2.01 17.94 19.18
CA PHE A 284 -1.80 17.29 17.91
C PHE A 284 -2.31 15.85 17.96
N MET A 285 -2.44 15.22 16.79
CA MET A 285 -2.89 13.84 16.67
C MET A 285 -1.73 12.95 16.24
N LEU A 286 -1.67 11.76 16.85
CA LEU A 286 -0.72 10.69 16.49
C LEU A 286 -1.47 9.50 15.93
N SER A 287 -0.86 8.81 14.96
CA SER A 287 -1.39 7.53 14.48
C SER A 287 -1.05 6.42 15.48
N THR A 288 -2.03 5.62 15.81
CA THR A 288 -1.86 4.40 16.61
C THR A 288 -1.86 3.13 15.76
N LYS A 289 -1.75 3.27 14.43
CA LYS A 289 -1.91 2.16 13.47
C LYS A 289 -0.99 0.97 13.77
N TYR A 290 0.24 1.23 14.18
CA TYR A 290 1.24 0.20 14.47
C TYR A 290 1.54 0.03 15.96
N TYR A 291 0.64 0.47 16.85
CA TYR A 291 0.76 0.20 18.28
C TYR A 291 0.53 -1.28 18.55
N LYS A 292 1.27 -1.84 19.49
CA LYS A 292 1.07 -3.21 19.96
C LYS A 292 -0.28 -3.34 20.67
N ARG A 293 -1.06 -4.35 20.31
CA ARG A 293 -2.38 -4.62 20.88
C ARG A 293 -2.45 -6.04 21.40
N GLU A 294 -3.00 -6.23 22.62
CA GLU A 294 -3.14 -7.57 23.24
C GLU A 294 -4.08 -8.51 22.43
N SER A 295 -5.04 -7.94 21.71
CA SER A 295 -6.03 -8.71 20.94
C SER A 295 -5.91 -8.51 19.44
N GLU A 296 -4.74 -8.11 18.96
CA GLU A 296 -4.50 -7.91 17.53
C GLU A 296 -4.67 -9.22 16.75
N SER A 297 -5.26 -9.11 15.57
CA SER A 297 -5.31 -10.24 14.65
C SER A 297 -3.88 -10.66 14.29
N PRO A 298 -3.53 -11.97 14.38
CA PRO A 298 -2.21 -12.46 13.95
C PRO A 298 -1.87 -12.13 12.49
N TRP A 299 -2.87 -11.75 11.69
CA TRP A 299 -2.73 -11.37 10.29
C TRP A 299 -2.49 -9.87 10.11
N ALA A 300 -2.87 -9.05 11.09
CA ALA A 300 -2.62 -7.61 11.09
C ALA A 300 -1.30 -7.27 11.78
N ALA A 301 -0.87 -8.11 12.74
CA ALA A 301 0.39 -7.93 13.44
C ALA A 301 1.58 -7.96 12.47
N ASP A 302 2.55 -7.09 12.71
CA ASP A 302 3.79 -7.00 11.93
C ASP A 302 3.59 -6.77 10.41
N ARG A 303 2.42 -6.26 10.00
CA ARG A 303 2.10 -5.99 8.59
C ARG A 303 2.23 -4.51 8.26
N LEU A 304 3.07 -4.23 7.27
CA LEU A 304 3.18 -2.91 6.65
C LEU A 304 2.54 -2.97 5.25
N PRO A 305 1.34 -2.41 5.07
CA PRO A 305 0.69 -2.39 3.77
C PRO A 305 1.47 -1.51 2.78
N LEU A 306 1.72 -2.01 1.59
CA LEU A 306 2.33 -1.28 0.49
C LEU A 306 1.30 -0.90 -0.58
N MET A 307 0.28 -1.75 -0.76
CA MET A 307 -0.86 -1.49 -1.64
C MET A 307 -2.13 -2.08 -1.03
N ARG A 308 -3.22 -1.33 -1.07
CA ARG A 308 -4.55 -1.76 -0.63
C ARG A 308 -5.60 -1.52 -1.72
N ALA A 309 -6.65 -2.32 -1.70
CA ALA A 309 -7.70 -2.26 -2.70
C ALA A 309 -8.44 -0.91 -2.74
N SER A 310 -8.56 -0.21 -1.59
CA SER A 310 -9.13 1.13 -1.53
C SER A 310 -8.44 2.14 -2.45
N GLU A 311 -7.12 2.01 -2.66
CA GLU A 311 -6.37 2.86 -3.58
C GLU A 311 -6.83 2.70 -5.03
N MET A 312 -7.21 1.49 -5.44
CA MET A 312 -7.70 1.26 -6.79
C MET A 312 -9.01 2.01 -7.06
N TYR A 313 -9.87 2.16 -6.05
CA TYR A 313 -11.06 3.00 -6.16
C TYR A 313 -10.71 4.47 -6.30
N TYR A 314 -9.70 4.96 -5.60
CA TYR A 314 -9.26 6.36 -5.72
C TYR A 314 -8.61 6.63 -7.09
N ILE A 315 -7.78 5.71 -7.60
CA ILE A 315 -7.24 5.79 -8.96
C ILE A 315 -8.37 5.77 -9.98
N ALA A 316 -9.36 4.88 -9.81
CA ALA A 316 -10.50 4.83 -10.70
C ALA A 316 -11.29 6.14 -10.66
N ALA A 317 -11.55 6.68 -9.46
CA ALA A 317 -12.25 7.96 -9.30
C ALA A 317 -11.56 9.11 -10.04
N GLU A 318 -10.24 9.20 -9.94
CA GLU A 318 -9.44 10.24 -10.60
C GLU A 318 -9.39 10.08 -12.13
N CYS A 319 -9.44 8.82 -12.60
CA CYS A 319 -9.27 8.48 -14.01
C CYS A 319 -10.57 8.42 -14.81
N GLU A 320 -11.75 8.36 -14.15
CA GLU A 320 -13.03 8.40 -14.87
C GLU A 320 -13.17 9.68 -15.69
N SER A 321 -13.69 9.51 -16.91
CA SER A 321 -13.98 10.65 -17.79
C SER A 321 -15.15 11.49 -17.28
N ASP A 322 -16.13 10.84 -16.68
CA ASP A 322 -17.26 11.47 -15.98
C ASP A 322 -16.96 11.50 -14.47
N TRP A 323 -16.82 12.69 -13.92
CA TRP A 323 -16.56 12.87 -12.51
C TRP A 323 -17.68 12.31 -11.61
N GLN A 324 -18.92 12.21 -12.10
CA GLN A 324 -20.02 11.62 -11.36
C GLN A 324 -19.82 10.11 -11.16
N GLU A 325 -19.26 9.43 -12.13
CA GLU A 325 -18.82 8.03 -11.97
C GLU A 325 -17.63 7.94 -10.98
N GLY A 326 -16.72 8.92 -11.03
CA GLY A 326 -15.64 9.04 -10.04
C GLY A 326 -16.15 9.15 -8.60
N VAL A 327 -17.20 9.94 -8.36
CA VAL A 327 -17.83 10.05 -7.04
C VAL A 327 -18.38 8.70 -6.56
N LYS A 328 -18.92 7.86 -7.44
CA LYS A 328 -19.42 6.52 -7.05
C LYS A 328 -18.31 5.61 -6.51
N HIS A 329 -17.12 5.69 -7.08
CA HIS A 329 -15.96 4.95 -6.56
C HIS A 329 -15.61 5.41 -5.14
N LEU A 330 -15.59 6.72 -4.88
CA LEU A 330 -15.37 7.27 -3.54
C LEU A 330 -16.45 6.82 -2.55
N GLU A 331 -17.72 6.92 -2.93
CA GLU A 331 -18.85 6.51 -2.09
C GLU A 331 -18.80 5.02 -1.76
N THR A 332 -18.30 4.18 -2.66
CA THR A 332 -18.10 2.76 -2.38
C THR A 332 -17.13 2.56 -1.21
N VAL A 333 -15.97 3.20 -1.22
CA VAL A 333 -15.03 3.12 -0.09
C VAL A 333 -15.64 3.71 1.17
N ARG A 334 -16.24 4.89 1.08
CA ARG A 334 -16.85 5.59 2.21
C ARG A 334 -17.96 4.79 2.89
N SER A 335 -18.76 4.07 2.11
CA SER A 335 -19.80 3.20 2.65
C SER A 335 -19.22 2.08 3.54
N HIS A 336 -18.10 1.50 3.13
CA HIS A 336 -17.37 0.50 3.91
C HIS A 336 -16.54 1.08 5.06
N ARG A 337 -16.45 2.41 5.13
CA ARG A 337 -15.89 3.16 6.26
C ARG A 337 -17.00 3.78 7.15
N GLY A 338 -18.23 3.24 7.10
CA GLY A 338 -19.33 3.66 7.97
C GLY A 338 -19.98 4.99 7.61
N LEU A 339 -19.64 5.58 6.46
CA LEU A 339 -20.07 6.91 6.06
C LEU A 339 -21.27 6.90 5.09
N SER A 340 -22.00 5.79 4.97
CA SER A 340 -23.17 5.67 4.07
C SER A 340 -24.27 6.71 4.35
N SER A 341 -24.39 7.19 5.59
CA SER A 341 -25.36 8.22 5.98
C SER A 341 -24.93 9.64 5.64
N ALA A 342 -23.70 9.84 5.17
CA ALA A 342 -23.10 11.12 4.87
C ALA A 342 -22.57 11.17 3.42
N PRO A 343 -23.44 11.14 2.40
CA PRO A 343 -23.04 11.13 1.00
C PRO A 343 -22.29 12.41 0.62
N LEU A 344 -21.35 12.26 -0.32
CA LEU A 344 -20.61 13.38 -0.89
C LEU A 344 -21.53 14.31 -1.68
N ARG A 345 -21.23 15.58 -1.63
CA ARG A 345 -21.96 16.63 -2.36
C ARG A 345 -21.00 17.36 -3.30
N CYS A 346 -20.56 16.67 -4.33
CA CYS A 346 -19.74 17.26 -5.37
C CYS A 346 -20.62 17.93 -6.43
N GLY A 347 -20.33 19.16 -6.76
CA GLY A 347 -20.98 19.91 -7.85
C GLY A 347 -20.10 20.02 -9.09
N SER A 348 -18.84 19.61 -8.99
CA SER A 348 -17.84 19.73 -10.04
C SER A 348 -16.77 18.64 -9.95
N LYS A 349 -15.94 18.54 -10.98
CA LYS A 349 -14.75 17.70 -10.97
C LYS A 349 -13.74 18.14 -9.91
N ASP A 350 -13.61 19.44 -9.67
CA ASP A 350 -12.68 19.97 -8.67
C ASP A 350 -13.15 19.62 -7.26
N ASP A 351 -14.47 19.62 -7.00
CA ASP A 351 -15.00 19.15 -5.71
C ASP A 351 -14.67 17.66 -5.51
N MET A 352 -14.87 16.85 -6.54
CA MET A 352 -14.50 15.42 -6.48
C MET A 352 -13.00 15.24 -6.21
N GLN A 353 -12.13 16.01 -6.86
CA GLN A 353 -10.69 15.93 -6.65
C GLN A 353 -10.30 16.31 -5.21
N ASN A 354 -10.96 17.32 -4.63
CA ASN A 354 -10.77 17.67 -3.22
C ASN A 354 -11.19 16.53 -2.29
N GLU A 355 -12.28 15.82 -2.62
CA GLU A 355 -12.71 14.67 -1.83
C GLU A 355 -11.77 13.46 -1.97
N ILE A 356 -11.18 13.22 -3.17
CA ILE A 356 -10.12 12.22 -3.34
C ILE A 356 -8.95 12.55 -2.41
N GLU A 357 -8.49 13.80 -2.36
CA GLU A 357 -7.39 14.21 -1.48
C GLU A 357 -7.71 13.94 -0.01
N LYS A 358 -8.90 14.30 0.46
CA LYS A 358 -9.32 14.03 1.84
C LYS A 358 -9.35 12.53 2.13
N GLU A 359 -9.87 11.72 1.21
CA GLU A 359 -9.91 10.26 1.37
C GLU A 359 -8.48 9.66 1.38
N TYR A 360 -7.56 10.11 0.54
CA TYR A 360 -6.14 9.73 0.63
C TYR A 360 -5.53 10.07 1.99
N ARG A 361 -5.79 11.28 2.51
CA ARG A 361 -5.30 11.71 3.83
C ARG A 361 -5.83 10.84 4.97
N LYS A 362 -7.11 10.40 4.90
CA LYS A 362 -7.71 9.49 5.90
C LYS A 362 -7.16 8.07 5.79
N GLU A 363 -7.08 7.56 4.58
CA GLU A 363 -6.83 6.15 4.30
C GLU A 363 -5.38 5.74 4.51
N PHE A 364 -4.43 6.57 4.06
CA PHE A 364 -3.01 6.23 3.99
C PHE A 364 -2.15 6.89 5.08
N ILE A 365 -2.77 7.25 6.20
CA ILE A 365 -2.04 7.73 7.37
C ILE A 365 -1.00 6.67 7.78
N ALA A 366 0.26 7.11 7.93
CA ALA A 366 1.40 6.28 8.32
C ALA A 366 1.74 5.11 7.35
N GLU A 367 1.30 5.17 6.09
CA GLU A 367 1.62 4.18 5.06
C GLU A 367 2.59 4.71 3.97
N GLY A 368 3.06 5.96 4.10
CA GLY A 368 4.02 6.57 3.17
C GLY A 368 3.44 7.01 1.82
N GLN A 369 2.19 6.64 1.49
CA GLN A 369 1.61 6.94 0.16
C GLN A 369 1.27 8.42 -0.04
N LEU A 370 1.01 9.16 1.03
CA LEU A 370 0.71 10.59 0.95
C LEU A 370 1.85 11.41 0.34
N PHE A 371 3.10 11.04 0.60
CA PHE A 371 4.26 11.70 -0.01
C PHE A 371 4.17 11.67 -1.54
N TYR A 372 3.82 10.53 -2.11
CA TYR A 372 3.72 10.36 -3.56
C TYR A 372 2.47 11.02 -4.15
N TYR A 373 1.40 11.11 -3.39
CA TYR A 373 0.18 11.78 -3.82
C TYR A 373 0.39 13.29 -3.97
N PHE A 374 1.16 13.90 -3.07
CA PHE A 374 1.44 15.35 -3.09
C PHE A 374 2.66 15.73 -3.93
N LYS A 375 3.38 14.80 -4.50
CA LYS A 375 4.49 15.06 -5.40
C LYS A 375 4.03 15.26 -6.84
#